data_45014d10daf2850e6109332d73e0673b
#
_entry.id   45014d10daf2850e6109332d73e0673b
#
_cell.length_a   1.000
_cell.length_b   1.000
_cell.length_c   1.000
_cell.angle_alpha   90.00
_cell.angle_beta   90.00
_cell.angle_gamma   90.00
#
_symmetry.space_group_name_H-M   'P 1'
#
loop_
_entity.id
_entity.type
_entity.pdbx_description
1 polymer ?
#
loop_
_entity_poly.entity_id
_entity_poly.type
_entity_poly.pdbx_seq_one_letter_code
_entity_poly.pdbx_strand_id
1 'polypeptide(L)'
;MWPRPHHKLSSPLPLTGEVAALDERSGWGLSPRYGSRRNPHPNPPPQAGEGAHLQRGSHLASLHLGAVVAILLWLISAGAAFAAGPRIVSMNVCSDQLVLSLADPDQIIGLSRFSRDAWQSWAAEKARNFPRLSGEAEDVLLLKPDLVVVSLFDKRATRDLLKAHGLHLVEFTVPRTLDEVKDQIRAMGDVVQHPDRAEAEIARLDATIAHARAAASAHHYRVLPLERRGFVSGDHSLVSSLLAAAGLANAAGELGVGAGGFASLEAIVKLRPDFILVSEAGDRAEDDGRAFLLHPALERFYPQSKRIVLPERLTVCGGVMLADALDRLTEELQRVTQ
;
A
#
# COMPACT_ATOMS: atom_id res chain seq x y z
N MET A 1 48.17 -5.98 -16.15
CA MET A 1 49.20 -5.62 -15.16
C MET A 1 49.04 -4.14 -14.86
N TRP A 2 48.18 -3.83 -13.84
CA TRP A 2 47.94 -2.44 -13.43
C TRP A 2 48.03 -2.42 -11.89
N PRO A 3 48.66 -1.42 -11.26
CA PRO A 3 48.96 -1.41 -9.83
C PRO A 3 47.79 -0.94 -9.00
N ARG A 4 47.63 -1.55 -7.82
CA ARG A 4 46.68 -1.16 -6.77
C ARG A 4 47.21 0.06 -6.01
N PRO A 5 46.39 1.04 -5.65
CA PRO A 5 46.75 2.05 -4.66
C PRO A 5 46.49 1.55 -3.26
N HIS A 6 47.51 1.61 -2.40
CA HIS A 6 47.41 1.43 -0.96
C HIS A 6 46.77 2.67 -0.33
N HIS A 7 45.66 2.50 0.39
CA HIS A 7 45.19 3.50 1.32
C HIS A 7 45.53 3.10 2.76
N LYS A 8 46.24 3.99 3.41
CA LYS A 8 46.68 3.93 4.80
C LYS A 8 45.50 4.08 5.74
N LEU A 9 45.44 3.20 6.72
CA LEU A 9 44.68 3.32 7.94
C LEU A 9 45.16 4.52 8.75
N SER A 10 44.28 5.43 9.12
CA SER A 10 44.50 6.43 10.16
C SER A 10 43.62 6.10 11.36
N SER A 11 44.28 6.08 12.50
CA SER A 11 43.80 5.73 13.83
C SER A 11 42.78 6.71 14.41
N PRO A 12 42.01 6.31 15.44
CA PRO A 12 40.97 7.12 16.04
C PRO A 12 41.52 8.08 17.11
N LEU A 13 40.91 9.25 17.24
CA LEU A 13 41.12 10.21 18.34
C LEU A 13 40.16 9.94 19.50
N PRO A 14 40.55 10.32 20.73
CA PRO A 14 39.89 9.89 21.96
C PRO A 14 38.74 10.80 22.39
N LEU A 15 37.80 10.18 23.07
CA LEU A 15 36.73 10.78 23.86
C LEU A 15 37.30 11.34 25.18
N THR A 16 37.13 12.62 25.47
CA THR A 16 37.09 13.15 26.84
C THR A 16 36.32 14.46 26.88
N GLY A 17 35.52 14.64 27.92
CA GLY A 17 34.89 15.91 28.31
C GLY A 17 33.40 15.70 28.57
N GLU A 18 33.06 15.27 29.67
CA GLU A 18 32.86 15.92 31.00
C GLU A 18 31.44 16.46 31.18
N VAL A 19 30.78 15.79 32.09
CA VAL A 19 29.46 16.08 32.64
C VAL A 19 29.56 17.32 33.51
N ALA A 20 28.71 18.30 33.33
CA ALA A 20 28.44 19.34 34.31
C ALA A 20 26.98 19.32 34.74
N ALA A 21 26.79 18.90 35.96
CA ALA A 21 25.56 19.04 36.73
C ALA A 21 25.52 20.46 37.31
N LEU A 22 24.37 21.10 37.28
CA LEU A 22 23.97 22.24 38.14
C LEU A 22 22.47 22.05 38.38
N ASP A 23 22.15 21.59 39.49
CA ASP A 23 21.92 22.11 40.89
C ASP A 23 20.66 22.95 40.99
N GLU A 24 19.84 22.48 41.89
CA GLU A 24 18.60 23.04 42.39
C GLU A 24 18.83 24.44 43.02
N ARG A 25 17.82 25.24 43.04
CA ARG A 25 17.24 25.89 44.25
C ARG A 25 16.52 27.16 43.96
N SER A 26 15.54 27.29 44.81
CA SER A 26 14.88 28.49 45.37
C SER A 26 13.69 28.99 44.55
N GLY A 27 12.51 29.07 45.08
CA GLY A 27 12.03 29.22 46.44
C GLY A 27 11.27 30.55 46.52
N TRP A 28 10.29 30.59 47.36
CA TRP A 28 9.45 31.72 47.75
C TRP A 28 8.18 31.90 46.92
N GLY A 29 7.01 31.82 47.48
CA GLY A 29 6.55 31.97 48.86
C GLY A 29 5.42 32.97 48.93
N LEU A 30 4.41 32.56 49.69
CA LEU A 30 3.47 33.40 50.40
C LEU A 30 2.17 33.85 49.75
N SER A 31 1.11 33.21 50.27
CA SER A 31 -0.20 33.85 50.53
C SER A 31 -0.09 35.00 51.55
N PRO A 32 -1.05 35.89 51.68
CA PRO A 32 -2.05 35.73 52.73
C PRO A 32 -3.46 36.29 52.43
N ARG A 33 -4.45 35.58 52.90
CA ARG A 33 -5.35 35.86 54.04
C ARG A 33 -6.17 37.15 54.07
N TYR A 34 -7.46 36.89 54.39
CA TYR A 34 -8.39 37.66 55.24
C TYR A 34 -9.38 38.63 54.61
N GLY A 35 -10.64 38.36 55.02
CA GLY A 35 -11.67 39.37 55.07
C GLY A 35 -13.09 38.79 55.25
N SER A 36 -13.38 38.31 56.47
CA SER A 36 -14.73 38.03 56.95
C SER A 36 -15.51 39.32 57.21
N ARG A 37 -16.83 39.33 57.00
CA ARG A 37 -17.83 39.92 57.90
C ARG A 37 -19.22 39.90 57.25
N ARG A 38 -20.07 39.09 57.88
CA ARG A 38 -21.23 39.34 58.75
C ARG A 38 -22.56 39.54 58.00
N ASN A 39 -23.42 38.57 58.25
CA ASN A 39 -24.88 38.70 58.28
C ASN A 39 -25.36 39.80 59.20
N PRO A 40 -26.57 40.33 59.03
CA PRO A 40 -27.65 39.93 59.95
C PRO A 40 -28.98 39.67 59.28
N HIS A 41 -29.71 38.74 59.93
CA HIS A 41 -31.14 38.50 59.91
C HIS A 41 -31.92 39.64 60.62
N PRO A 42 -33.25 39.60 60.83
CA PRO A 42 -34.33 38.81 60.25
C PRO A 42 -35.68 39.59 60.08
N ASN A 43 -36.69 38.85 59.53
CA ASN A 43 -38.13 38.83 59.90
C ASN A 43 -39.12 39.80 59.31
N PRO A 44 -40.44 39.51 59.48
CA PRO A 44 -41.20 38.25 59.29
C PRO A 44 -42.41 38.44 58.32
N PRO A 45 -43.36 37.42 58.20
CA PRO A 45 -44.34 37.40 57.13
C PRO A 45 -45.67 38.11 57.47
N PRO A 46 -46.53 38.35 56.52
CA PRO A 46 -47.98 38.37 56.76
C PRO A 46 -48.70 37.32 55.90
N GLN A 47 -49.50 36.65 56.56
CA GLN A 47 -50.76 35.98 56.51
C GLN A 47 -51.51 35.86 55.17
N ALA A 48 -52.09 34.68 55.12
CA ALA A 48 -53.08 34.06 54.29
C ALA A 48 -54.15 34.96 53.66
N GLY A 49 -54.42 34.65 52.42
CA GLY A 49 -55.64 34.98 51.68
C GLY A 49 -56.07 33.78 50.86
N GLU A 50 -57.28 33.35 51.17
CA GLU A 50 -57.96 32.16 50.67
C GLU A 50 -58.28 32.19 49.17
N GLY A 51 -58.21 31.03 48.55
CA GLY A 51 -59.15 30.62 47.53
C GLY A 51 -58.89 30.88 46.08
N ALA A 52 -58.28 29.92 45.40
CA ALA A 52 -58.60 29.67 44.00
C ALA A 52 -58.36 28.24 43.61
N HIS A 53 -59.41 27.68 43.07
CA HIS A 53 -59.64 26.28 42.68
C HIS A 53 -58.54 25.68 41.81
N LEU A 54 -58.16 24.46 42.13
CA LEU A 54 -57.45 23.50 41.33
C LEU A 54 -58.05 23.32 39.94
N GLN A 55 -57.40 23.80 38.92
CA GLN A 55 -57.47 23.21 37.58
C GLN A 55 -56.13 22.48 37.34
N ARG A 56 -56.13 21.22 37.72
CA ARG A 56 -55.07 20.27 37.38
C ARG A 56 -55.30 19.85 35.93
N GLY A 57 -54.78 20.60 35.00
CA GLY A 57 -54.86 20.34 33.56
C GLY A 57 -53.52 19.91 33.01
N SER A 58 -53.35 18.66 32.71
CA SER A 58 -52.74 17.98 31.52
C SER A 58 -51.53 18.59 30.78
N HIS A 59 -50.76 19.55 31.29
CA HIS A 59 -49.60 20.11 30.62
C HIS A 59 -48.26 19.41 30.92
N LEU A 60 -48.22 18.54 31.93
CA LEU A 60 -46.99 17.81 32.27
C LEU A 60 -46.66 16.64 31.33
N ALA A 61 -47.69 16.02 30.74
CA ALA A 61 -47.47 14.88 29.81
C ALA A 61 -46.89 15.32 28.45
N SER A 62 -47.24 16.51 27.98
CA SER A 62 -46.71 17.03 26.69
C SER A 62 -45.29 17.54 26.79
N LEU A 63 -44.83 18.02 27.95
CA LEU A 63 -43.45 18.45 28.18
C LEU A 63 -42.48 17.26 28.23
N HIS A 64 -42.91 16.12 28.83
CA HIS A 64 -42.10 14.91 28.87
C HIS A 64 -41.96 14.24 27.52
N LEU A 65 -43.01 14.23 26.70
CA LEU A 65 -42.97 13.65 25.35
C LEU A 65 -42.04 14.47 24.43
N GLY A 66 -42.11 15.81 24.50
CA GLY A 66 -41.22 16.71 23.76
C GLY A 66 -39.73 16.54 24.16
N ALA A 67 -39.44 16.37 25.45
CA ALA A 67 -38.10 16.14 25.95
C ALA A 67 -37.54 14.77 25.50
N VAL A 68 -38.36 13.72 25.53
CA VAL A 68 -37.97 12.37 25.07
C VAL A 68 -37.71 12.37 23.55
N VAL A 69 -38.58 13.03 22.78
CA VAL A 69 -38.38 13.15 21.33
C VAL A 69 -37.12 14.00 20.99
N ALA A 70 -36.85 15.06 21.74
CA ALA A 70 -35.65 15.88 21.58
C ALA A 70 -34.35 15.09 21.94
N ILE A 71 -34.41 14.29 23.01
CA ILE A 71 -33.31 13.40 23.41
C ILE A 71 -33.08 12.29 22.38
N LEU A 72 -34.15 11.68 21.85
CA LEU A 72 -34.06 10.69 20.79
C LEU A 72 -33.53 11.28 19.48
N LEU A 73 -33.98 12.48 19.11
CA LEU A 73 -33.42 13.21 17.95
C LEU A 73 -32.00 13.63 18.17
N TRP A 74 -31.60 13.99 19.39
CA TRP A 74 -30.20 14.29 19.74
C TRP A 74 -29.32 13.04 19.75
N LEU A 75 -29.81 11.90 20.20
CA LEU A 75 -29.13 10.58 20.12
C LEU A 75 -29.04 10.06 18.68
N ILE A 76 -30.02 10.38 17.82
CA ILE A 76 -29.95 10.04 16.39
C ILE A 76 -29.01 11.00 15.64
N SER A 77 -28.92 12.27 16.04
CA SER A 77 -27.96 13.23 15.47
C SER A 77 -26.53 13.13 16.05
N ALA A 78 -26.35 12.40 17.16
CA ALA A 78 -25.05 11.84 17.55
C ALA A 78 -24.63 10.70 16.61
N GLY A 79 -25.34 10.60 15.44
CA GLY A 79 -25.02 9.71 14.35
C GLY A 79 -23.57 9.89 13.95
N ALA A 80 -22.89 8.79 13.99
CA ALA A 80 -21.66 8.45 13.31
C ALA A 80 -20.90 9.69 12.79
N ALA A 81 -20.18 10.37 13.66
CA ALA A 81 -18.91 10.93 13.24
C ALA A 81 -18.13 9.70 12.74
N PHE A 82 -18.23 9.39 11.45
CA PHE A 82 -17.29 8.47 10.81
C PHE A 82 -15.93 9.04 11.19
N ALA A 83 -15.24 8.37 12.09
CA ALA A 83 -13.87 8.73 12.39
C ALA A 83 -13.18 8.75 11.04
N ALA A 84 -12.69 9.91 10.63
CA ALA A 84 -11.93 10.01 9.40
C ALA A 84 -10.85 8.94 9.47
N GLY A 85 -10.77 8.11 8.42
CA GLY A 85 -9.78 7.04 8.38
C GLY A 85 -8.35 7.58 8.55
N PRO A 86 -7.38 6.73 8.82
CA PRO A 86 -6.01 7.15 9.07
C PRO A 86 -5.44 7.92 7.87
N ARG A 87 -4.66 8.96 8.13
CA ARG A 87 -3.90 9.71 7.12
C ARG A 87 -2.66 8.93 6.74
N ILE A 88 -2.57 8.53 5.48
CA ILE A 88 -1.60 7.53 5.00
C ILE A 88 -0.59 8.17 4.06
N VAL A 89 0.68 7.88 4.30
CA VAL A 89 1.76 8.05 3.31
C VAL A 89 2.19 6.68 2.82
N SER A 90 2.34 6.53 1.51
CA SER A 90 2.93 5.34 0.88
C SER A 90 4.29 5.67 0.25
N MET A 91 5.31 4.82 0.50
CA MET A 91 6.70 5.09 0.15
C MET A 91 7.17 4.35 -1.11
N ASN A 92 6.41 3.36 -1.61
CA ASN A 92 6.79 2.61 -2.81
C ASN A 92 5.61 2.34 -3.73
N VAL A 93 5.90 2.06 -5.01
CA VAL A 93 4.88 1.88 -6.05
C VAL A 93 3.90 0.75 -5.78
N CYS A 94 4.31 -0.33 -5.12
CA CYS A 94 3.43 -1.47 -4.87
C CYS A 94 2.39 -1.14 -3.80
N SER A 95 2.81 -0.50 -2.70
CA SER A 95 1.87 -0.02 -1.70
C SER A 95 1.01 1.15 -2.20
N ASP A 96 1.54 2.03 -3.08
CA ASP A 96 0.74 3.08 -3.72
C ASP A 96 -0.50 2.50 -4.41
N GLN A 97 -0.32 1.43 -5.17
CA GLN A 97 -1.41 0.81 -5.94
C GLN A 97 -2.47 0.17 -5.05
N LEU A 98 -2.05 -0.44 -3.92
CA LEU A 98 -2.99 -0.98 -2.93
C LEU A 98 -3.75 0.14 -2.21
N VAL A 99 -3.04 1.17 -1.74
CA VAL A 99 -3.67 2.34 -1.09
C VAL A 99 -4.62 3.04 -2.05
N LEU A 100 -4.20 3.29 -3.30
CA LEU A 100 -5.06 3.90 -4.32
C LEU A 100 -6.31 3.10 -4.62
N SER A 101 -6.27 1.78 -4.51
CA SER A 101 -7.41 0.91 -4.80
C SER A 101 -8.40 0.83 -3.65
N LEU A 102 -7.91 0.83 -2.41
CA LEU A 102 -8.70 0.47 -1.23
C LEU A 102 -9.05 1.65 -0.32
N ALA A 103 -8.18 2.68 -0.22
CA ALA A 103 -8.39 3.82 0.68
C ALA A 103 -9.39 4.83 0.11
N ASP A 104 -9.97 5.63 1.01
CA ASP A 104 -10.69 6.83 0.64
C ASP A 104 -9.69 7.92 0.17
N PRO A 105 -10.08 8.80 -0.77
CA PRO A 105 -9.16 9.81 -1.28
C PRO A 105 -8.58 10.75 -0.22
N ASP A 106 -9.32 11.07 0.83
CA ASP A 106 -8.91 11.95 1.93
C ASP A 106 -7.92 11.29 2.91
N GLN A 107 -7.85 9.96 2.92
CA GLN A 107 -6.83 9.23 3.66
C GLN A 107 -5.43 9.36 3.02
N ILE A 108 -5.35 9.58 1.70
CA ILE A 108 -4.09 9.53 0.94
C ILE A 108 -3.43 10.90 0.92
N ILE A 109 -2.44 11.10 1.79
CA ILE A 109 -1.76 12.40 1.91
C ILE A 109 -0.40 12.47 1.21
N GLY A 110 0.11 11.34 0.72
CA GLY A 110 1.34 11.30 -0.06
C GLY A 110 1.61 9.92 -0.65
N LEU A 111 2.06 9.90 -1.89
CA LEU A 111 2.44 8.70 -2.64
C LEU A 111 3.91 8.76 -3.03
N SER A 112 4.50 7.60 -3.32
CA SER A 112 5.90 7.49 -3.69
C SER A 112 6.25 8.30 -4.96
N ARG A 113 7.53 8.55 -5.15
CA ARG A 113 8.03 9.20 -6.37
C ARG A 113 7.73 8.41 -7.64
N PHE A 114 7.51 7.10 -7.54
CA PHE A 114 7.23 6.20 -8.65
C PHE A 114 5.74 6.04 -8.95
N SER A 115 4.85 6.60 -8.12
CA SER A 115 3.39 6.44 -8.24
C SER A 115 2.82 6.83 -9.60
N ARG A 116 3.46 7.79 -10.29
CA ARG A 116 3.04 8.34 -11.60
C ARG A 116 3.85 7.79 -12.78
N ASP A 117 4.74 6.82 -12.55
CA ASP A 117 5.51 6.18 -13.60
C ASP A 117 4.64 5.17 -14.33
N ALA A 118 4.27 5.46 -15.58
CA ALA A 118 3.39 4.63 -16.38
C ALA A 118 3.96 3.24 -16.71
N TRP A 119 5.28 3.05 -16.55
CA TRP A 119 5.94 1.76 -16.72
C TRP A 119 5.75 0.81 -15.55
N GLN A 120 5.83 1.35 -14.33
CA GLN A 120 5.84 0.59 -13.09
C GLN A 120 4.51 0.66 -12.36
N SER A 121 3.75 1.75 -12.53
CA SER A 121 2.49 1.97 -11.83
C SER A 121 1.30 1.70 -12.73
N TRP A 122 0.54 0.66 -12.41
CA TRP A 122 -0.77 0.39 -12.99
C TRP A 122 -1.75 1.53 -12.71
N ALA A 123 -1.66 2.15 -11.53
CA ALA A 123 -2.53 3.24 -11.09
C ALA A 123 -1.96 4.64 -11.39
N ALA A 124 -0.99 4.78 -12.33
CA ALA A 124 -0.28 6.03 -12.60
C ALA A 124 -1.21 7.23 -12.86
N GLU A 125 -2.29 7.05 -13.59
CA GLU A 125 -3.26 8.13 -13.87
C GLU A 125 -4.02 8.54 -12.61
N LYS A 126 -4.51 7.58 -11.82
CA LYS A 126 -5.19 7.85 -10.55
C LYS A 126 -4.26 8.57 -9.56
N ALA A 127 -2.98 8.19 -9.54
CA ALA A 127 -1.97 8.78 -8.67
C ALA A 127 -1.73 10.28 -8.94
N ARG A 128 -2.09 10.81 -10.10
CA ARG A 128 -1.93 12.24 -10.43
C ARG A 128 -2.76 13.16 -9.54
N ASN A 129 -3.82 12.65 -8.96
CA ASN A 129 -4.72 13.41 -8.08
C ASN A 129 -4.18 13.58 -6.65
N PHE A 130 -3.03 12.96 -6.31
CA PHE A 130 -2.48 12.93 -4.97
C PHE A 130 -1.06 13.53 -4.92
N PRO A 131 -0.59 14.06 -3.77
CA PRO A 131 0.76 14.55 -3.61
C PRO A 131 1.80 13.45 -3.88
N ARG A 132 2.85 13.79 -4.66
CA ARG A 132 3.98 12.91 -4.93
C ARG A 132 5.18 13.35 -4.10
N LEU A 133 5.76 12.41 -3.35
CA LEU A 133 6.90 12.63 -2.47
C LEU A 133 8.23 12.46 -3.22
N SER A 134 9.31 13.01 -2.67
CA SER A 134 10.69 12.79 -3.16
C SER A 134 11.21 11.39 -2.82
N GLY A 135 10.67 10.80 -1.74
CA GLY A 135 11.14 9.55 -1.14
C GLY A 135 12.12 9.77 0.02
N GLU A 136 12.34 11.01 0.44
CA GLU A 136 13.13 11.36 1.61
C GLU A 136 12.24 11.48 2.87
N ALA A 137 12.83 11.30 4.05
CA ALA A 137 12.08 11.27 5.30
C ALA A 137 11.44 12.62 5.65
N GLU A 138 12.06 13.71 5.23
CA GLU A 138 11.63 15.07 5.51
C GLU A 138 10.24 15.35 4.96
N ASP A 139 9.95 14.91 3.74
CA ASP A 139 8.63 15.07 3.14
C ASP A 139 7.55 14.37 3.96
N VAL A 140 7.86 13.16 4.44
CA VAL A 140 6.94 12.36 5.26
C VAL A 140 6.69 13.02 6.61
N LEU A 141 7.76 13.48 7.28
CA LEU A 141 7.69 14.15 8.58
C LEU A 141 6.87 15.44 8.53
N LEU A 142 6.98 16.21 7.45
CA LEU A 142 6.20 17.45 7.26
C LEU A 142 4.70 17.17 7.15
N LEU A 143 4.31 16.05 6.55
CA LEU A 143 2.90 15.69 6.39
C LEU A 143 2.24 15.19 7.67
N LYS A 144 3.02 14.76 8.68
CA LYS A 144 2.53 14.21 9.95
C LYS A 144 1.45 13.14 9.72
N PRO A 145 1.77 12.04 9.02
CA PRO A 145 0.81 10.97 8.78
C PRO A 145 0.50 10.20 10.08
N ASP A 146 -0.66 9.55 10.13
CA ASP A 146 -0.99 8.61 11.20
C ASP A 146 -0.23 7.29 11.01
N LEU A 147 0.00 6.90 9.75
CA LEU A 147 0.80 5.74 9.40
C LEU A 147 1.55 5.93 8.06
N VAL A 148 2.65 5.21 7.93
CA VAL A 148 3.48 5.18 6.72
C VAL A 148 3.59 3.75 6.23
N VAL A 149 3.16 3.50 5.00
CA VAL A 149 3.31 2.19 4.36
C VAL A 149 4.67 2.13 3.66
N VAL A 150 5.45 1.13 4.03
CA VAL A 150 6.83 0.92 3.57
C VAL A 150 7.06 -0.50 3.09
N SER A 151 8.18 -0.74 2.42
CA SER A 151 8.66 -2.07 2.06
C SER A 151 10.13 -2.26 2.43
N LEU A 152 10.61 -3.50 2.30
CA LEU A 152 12.03 -3.83 2.48
C LEU A 152 12.96 -3.10 1.49
N PHE A 153 12.43 -2.69 0.34
CA PHE A 153 13.22 -1.99 -0.70
C PHE A 153 13.35 -0.49 -0.49
N ASP A 154 12.56 0.07 0.44
CA ASP A 154 12.72 1.48 0.80
C ASP A 154 14.06 1.67 1.54
N LYS A 155 14.69 2.83 1.36
CA LYS A 155 15.98 3.15 1.99
C LYS A 155 15.91 2.87 3.50
N ARG A 156 16.77 1.98 3.99
CA ARG A 156 16.80 1.62 5.41
C ARG A 156 16.97 2.85 6.31
N ALA A 157 17.89 3.75 5.93
CA ALA A 157 18.12 4.98 6.69
C ALA A 157 16.86 5.84 6.81
N THR A 158 16.05 5.94 5.74
CA THR A 158 14.77 6.65 5.76
C THR A 158 13.80 5.98 6.72
N ARG A 159 13.63 4.65 6.64
CA ARG A 159 12.74 3.90 7.56
C ARG A 159 13.18 4.03 9.02
N ASP A 160 14.47 3.93 9.30
CA ASP A 160 15.02 4.05 10.65
C ASP A 160 14.80 5.47 11.21
N LEU A 161 14.97 6.50 10.38
CA LEU A 161 14.72 7.88 10.76
C LEU A 161 13.24 8.13 11.08
N LEU A 162 12.32 7.65 10.24
CA LEU A 162 10.88 7.77 10.48
C LEU A 162 10.47 7.08 11.79
N LYS A 163 11.00 5.87 12.06
CA LYS A 163 10.79 5.17 13.34
C LYS A 163 11.34 5.94 14.53
N ALA A 164 12.54 6.53 14.41
CA ALA A 164 13.14 7.33 15.48
C ALA A 164 12.31 8.58 15.82
N HIS A 165 11.56 9.11 14.84
CA HIS A 165 10.60 10.20 15.04
C HIS A 165 9.21 9.74 15.50
N GLY A 166 9.04 8.47 15.85
CA GLY A 166 7.82 7.94 16.43
C GLY A 166 6.69 7.67 15.41
N LEU A 167 6.97 7.67 14.10
CA LEU A 167 5.97 7.35 13.10
C LEU A 167 5.64 5.85 13.10
N HIS A 168 4.37 5.52 12.92
CA HIS A 168 3.90 4.15 12.79
C HIS A 168 4.16 3.67 11.35
N LEU A 169 5.08 2.72 11.19
CA LEU A 169 5.41 2.10 9.91
C LEU A 169 4.71 0.75 9.78
N VAL A 170 3.97 0.57 8.68
CA VAL A 170 3.37 -0.70 8.27
C VAL A 170 4.19 -1.22 7.10
N GLU A 171 4.85 -2.38 7.30
CA GLU A 171 5.75 -2.94 6.32
C GLU A 171 5.08 -4.04 5.51
N PHE A 172 5.11 -3.91 4.19
CA PHE A 172 4.64 -4.91 3.24
C PHE A 172 5.82 -5.64 2.59
N THR A 173 5.71 -6.96 2.49
CA THR A 173 6.69 -7.83 1.85
C THR A 173 6.41 -7.95 0.35
N VAL A 174 7.29 -8.65 -0.37
CA VAL A 174 7.06 -8.99 -1.79
C VAL A 174 6.37 -10.34 -1.87
N PRO A 175 5.14 -10.41 -2.35
CA PRO A 175 4.43 -11.66 -2.49
C PRO A 175 5.00 -12.48 -3.64
N ARG A 176 5.07 -13.79 -3.46
CA ARG A 176 5.54 -14.77 -4.45
C ARG A 176 4.42 -15.64 -4.99
N THR A 177 3.30 -15.68 -4.28
CA THR A 177 2.14 -16.46 -4.62
C THR A 177 0.88 -15.60 -4.66
N LEU A 178 -0.16 -16.08 -5.36
CA LEU A 178 -1.45 -15.39 -5.39
C LEU A 178 -2.14 -15.41 -4.01
N ASP A 179 -1.87 -16.41 -3.18
CA ASP A 179 -2.41 -16.42 -1.81
C ASP A 179 -1.77 -15.33 -0.95
N GLU A 180 -0.44 -15.16 -1.04
CA GLU A 180 0.25 -14.04 -0.39
C GLU A 180 -0.23 -12.67 -0.90
N VAL A 181 -0.61 -12.56 -2.18
CA VAL A 181 -1.22 -11.35 -2.74
C VAL A 181 -2.57 -11.07 -2.10
N LYS A 182 -3.43 -12.07 -1.98
CA LYS A 182 -4.74 -11.93 -1.31
C LYS A 182 -4.58 -11.52 0.15
N ASP A 183 -3.61 -12.11 0.84
CA ASP A 183 -3.30 -11.73 2.23
C ASP A 183 -2.83 -10.28 2.34
N GLN A 184 -2.02 -9.80 1.39
CA GLN A 184 -1.62 -8.38 1.33
C GLN A 184 -2.79 -7.44 1.02
N ILE A 185 -3.70 -7.83 0.13
CA ILE A 185 -4.91 -7.05 -0.17
C ILE A 185 -5.77 -6.93 1.10
N ARG A 186 -5.97 -8.04 1.86
CA ARG A 186 -6.68 -8.01 3.16
C ARG A 186 -5.99 -7.11 4.16
N ALA A 187 -4.68 -7.31 4.35
CA ALA A 187 -3.90 -6.51 5.28
C ALA A 187 -3.97 -5.01 4.96
N MET A 188 -3.94 -4.64 3.68
CA MET A 188 -4.15 -3.23 3.30
C MET A 188 -5.58 -2.78 3.56
N GLY A 189 -6.59 -3.62 3.30
CA GLY A 189 -7.99 -3.35 3.63
C GLY A 189 -8.18 -3.00 5.11
N ASP A 190 -7.55 -3.76 6.00
CA ASP A 190 -7.55 -3.48 7.44
C ASP A 190 -6.83 -2.16 7.77
N VAL A 191 -5.68 -1.90 7.17
CA VAL A 191 -4.89 -0.67 7.35
C VAL A 191 -5.69 0.57 6.96
N VAL A 192 -6.41 0.52 5.84
CA VAL A 192 -7.23 1.64 5.35
C VAL A 192 -8.66 1.64 5.92
N GLN A 193 -9.01 0.65 6.74
CA GLN A 193 -10.34 0.45 7.35
C GLN A 193 -11.46 0.16 6.33
N HIS A 194 -11.12 -0.50 5.22
CA HIS A 194 -12.05 -0.94 4.18
C HIS A 194 -11.88 -2.43 3.83
N PRO A 195 -12.10 -3.36 4.78
CA PRO A 195 -11.97 -4.80 4.52
C PRO A 195 -12.96 -5.29 3.46
N ASP A 196 -14.13 -4.67 3.35
CA ASP A 196 -15.14 -4.95 2.33
C ASP A 196 -14.63 -4.71 0.91
N ARG A 197 -13.88 -3.63 0.68
CA ARG A 197 -13.25 -3.34 -0.61
C ARG A 197 -12.14 -4.36 -0.93
N ALA A 198 -11.38 -4.77 0.09
CA ALA A 198 -10.35 -5.79 -0.07
C ALA A 198 -10.96 -7.13 -0.51
N GLU A 199 -12.03 -7.59 0.12
CA GLU A 199 -12.71 -8.83 -0.27
C GLU A 199 -13.36 -8.73 -1.66
N ALA A 200 -13.88 -7.56 -2.06
CA ALA A 200 -14.38 -7.34 -3.40
C ALA A 200 -13.29 -7.48 -4.48
N GLU A 201 -12.10 -6.92 -4.22
CA GLU A 201 -10.94 -7.06 -5.14
C GLU A 201 -10.42 -8.50 -5.20
N ILE A 202 -10.42 -9.23 -4.08
CA ILE A 202 -10.06 -10.63 -4.04
C ILE A 202 -11.07 -11.47 -4.84
N ALA A 203 -12.36 -11.21 -4.68
CA ALA A 203 -13.40 -11.90 -5.45
C ALA A 203 -13.26 -11.63 -6.95
N ARG A 204 -12.89 -10.40 -7.35
CA ARG A 204 -12.57 -10.06 -8.74
C ARG A 204 -11.39 -10.87 -9.26
N LEU A 205 -10.31 -10.94 -8.48
CA LEU A 205 -9.12 -11.74 -8.84
C LEU A 205 -9.47 -13.22 -8.99
N ASP A 206 -10.24 -13.80 -8.07
CA ASP A 206 -10.66 -15.21 -8.13
C ASP A 206 -11.53 -15.51 -9.35
N ALA A 207 -12.45 -14.62 -9.69
CA ALA A 207 -13.28 -14.74 -10.90
C ALA A 207 -12.41 -14.71 -12.17
N THR A 208 -11.43 -13.83 -12.24
CA THR A 208 -10.50 -13.72 -13.38
C THR A 208 -9.59 -14.94 -13.47
N ILE A 209 -9.12 -15.49 -12.36
CA ILE A 209 -8.39 -16.78 -12.33
C ILE A 209 -9.23 -17.90 -12.93
N ALA A 210 -10.49 -18.01 -12.52
CA ALA A 210 -11.39 -19.05 -13.05
C ALA A 210 -11.62 -18.89 -14.55
N HIS A 211 -11.78 -17.66 -15.04
CA HIS A 211 -11.92 -17.34 -16.46
C HIS A 211 -10.66 -17.70 -17.27
N ALA A 212 -9.47 -17.28 -16.80
CA ALA A 212 -8.20 -17.55 -17.45
C ALA A 212 -7.93 -19.07 -17.54
N ARG A 213 -8.20 -19.80 -16.45
CA ARG A 213 -8.07 -21.26 -16.43
C ARG A 213 -9.02 -21.96 -17.40
N ALA A 214 -10.26 -21.50 -17.52
CA ALA A 214 -11.22 -22.04 -18.47
C ALA A 214 -10.78 -21.79 -19.92
N ALA A 215 -10.19 -20.64 -20.22
CA ALA A 215 -9.68 -20.32 -21.56
C ALA A 215 -8.45 -21.17 -21.95
N ALA A 216 -7.58 -21.51 -20.99
CA ALA A 216 -6.38 -22.32 -21.23
C ALA A 216 -6.62 -23.83 -21.17
N SER A 217 -7.80 -24.29 -20.74
CA SER A 217 -8.09 -25.68 -20.31
C SER A 217 -7.82 -26.79 -21.34
N ALA A 218 -7.69 -26.48 -22.63
CA ALA A 218 -7.43 -27.46 -23.68
C ALA A 218 -5.93 -27.78 -23.88
N HIS A 219 -5.00 -26.94 -23.39
CA HIS A 219 -3.57 -27.08 -23.71
C HIS A 219 -2.71 -26.68 -22.51
N HIS A 220 -1.73 -27.49 -22.17
CA HIS A 220 -0.72 -27.22 -21.15
C HIS A 220 0.49 -26.51 -21.78
N TYR A 221 0.31 -25.28 -22.23
CA TYR A 221 1.41 -24.53 -22.83
C TYR A 221 2.53 -24.21 -21.81
N ARG A 222 3.76 -24.39 -22.32
CA ARG A 222 5.00 -24.05 -21.61
C ARG A 222 5.40 -22.62 -21.97
N VAL A 223 5.32 -21.71 -21.03
CA VAL A 223 5.59 -20.28 -21.21
C VAL A 223 6.87 -19.90 -20.47
N LEU A 224 7.80 -19.23 -21.13
CA LEU A 224 9.03 -18.72 -20.52
C LEU A 224 8.87 -17.22 -20.25
N PRO A 225 8.72 -16.78 -18.99
CA PRO A 225 8.82 -15.34 -18.64
C PRO A 225 10.23 -14.85 -18.88
N LEU A 226 10.40 -14.02 -19.91
CA LEU A 226 11.68 -13.54 -20.38
C LEU A 226 11.74 -12.01 -20.34
N GLU A 227 12.66 -11.51 -19.55
CA GLU A 227 12.87 -10.10 -19.33
C GLU A 227 14.18 -9.60 -19.95
N ARG A 228 14.49 -8.36 -19.71
CA ARG A 228 15.71 -7.69 -20.20
C ARG A 228 16.96 -8.49 -19.84
N ARG A 229 17.98 -8.47 -20.71
CA ARG A 229 19.25 -9.19 -20.57
C ARG A 229 19.15 -10.70 -20.45
N GLY A 230 17.99 -11.28 -20.79
CA GLY A 230 17.78 -12.72 -20.62
C GLY A 230 17.48 -13.13 -19.19
N PHE A 231 17.02 -12.22 -18.33
CA PHE A 231 16.50 -12.62 -17.03
C PHE A 231 15.21 -13.39 -17.22
N VAL A 232 15.06 -14.49 -16.49
CA VAL A 232 13.88 -15.34 -16.49
C VAL A 232 13.33 -15.46 -15.06
N SER A 233 12.03 -15.24 -14.91
CA SER A 233 11.35 -15.40 -13.63
C SER A 233 11.08 -16.89 -13.38
N GLY A 234 11.71 -17.45 -12.34
CA GLY A 234 11.68 -18.89 -12.04
C GLY A 234 10.43 -19.34 -11.29
N ASP A 235 10.43 -20.61 -10.84
CA ASP A 235 9.27 -21.26 -10.24
C ASP A 235 8.79 -20.61 -8.94
N HIS A 236 9.70 -20.00 -8.19
CA HIS A 236 9.39 -19.36 -6.92
C HIS A 236 9.12 -17.85 -7.09
N SER A 237 8.50 -17.48 -8.21
CA SER A 237 8.13 -16.09 -8.53
C SER A 237 6.61 -15.90 -8.60
N LEU A 238 6.18 -14.66 -8.41
CA LEU A 238 4.77 -14.29 -8.56
C LEU A 238 4.25 -14.58 -9.98
N VAL A 239 5.07 -14.32 -11.00
CA VAL A 239 4.72 -14.59 -12.39
C VAL A 239 4.49 -16.10 -12.62
N SER A 240 5.28 -16.97 -11.97
CA SER A 240 5.05 -18.42 -12.01
C SER A 240 3.72 -18.81 -11.37
N SER A 241 3.38 -18.21 -10.22
CA SER A 241 2.09 -18.42 -9.57
C SER A 241 0.92 -17.96 -10.45
N LEU A 242 1.08 -16.83 -11.17
CA LEU A 242 0.10 -16.30 -12.10
C LEU A 242 -0.13 -17.26 -13.30
N LEU A 243 0.96 -17.73 -13.92
CA LEU A 243 0.90 -18.71 -15.02
C LEU A 243 0.21 -20.00 -14.58
N ALA A 244 0.60 -20.55 -13.41
CA ALA A 244 -0.01 -21.76 -12.88
C ALA A 244 -1.52 -21.60 -12.61
N ALA A 245 -1.93 -20.44 -12.08
CA ALA A 245 -3.34 -20.12 -11.87
C ALA A 245 -4.14 -20.09 -13.17
N ALA A 246 -3.53 -19.62 -14.26
CA ALA A 246 -4.11 -19.64 -15.60
C ALA A 246 -4.03 -21.02 -16.30
N GLY A 247 -3.46 -22.05 -15.67
CA GLY A 247 -3.32 -23.39 -16.27
C GLY A 247 -2.11 -23.54 -17.19
N LEU A 248 -1.14 -22.62 -17.14
CA LEU A 248 0.08 -22.63 -17.94
C LEU A 248 1.28 -23.10 -17.11
N ALA A 249 2.27 -23.71 -17.75
CA ALA A 249 3.50 -24.15 -17.10
C ALA A 249 4.62 -23.10 -17.29
N ASN A 250 5.33 -22.76 -16.21
CA ASN A 250 6.54 -21.94 -16.30
C ASN A 250 7.71 -22.81 -16.80
N ALA A 251 8.20 -22.56 -18.01
CA ALA A 251 9.32 -23.30 -18.57
C ALA A 251 10.68 -22.99 -17.89
N ALA A 252 10.78 -21.89 -17.12
CA ALA A 252 12.02 -21.53 -16.44
C ALA A 252 12.43 -22.54 -15.36
N GLY A 253 11.50 -23.32 -14.80
CA GLY A 253 11.79 -24.41 -13.87
C GLY A 253 12.76 -25.45 -14.44
N GLU A 254 12.69 -25.73 -15.73
CA GLU A 254 13.60 -26.65 -16.42
C GLU A 254 15.05 -26.12 -16.53
N LEU A 255 15.25 -24.82 -16.30
CA LEU A 255 16.57 -24.18 -16.25
C LEU A 255 17.20 -24.21 -14.84
N GLY A 256 16.46 -24.72 -13.84
CA GLY A 256 16.95 -24.81 -12.46
C GLY A 256 17.08 -23.47 -11.76
N VAL A 257 16.38 -22.43 -12.23
CA VAL A 257 16.38 -21.10 -11.61
C VAL A 257 15.19 -20.96 -10.66
N GLY A 258 15.43 -20.98 -9.35
CA GLY A 258 14.37 -20.97 -8.34
C GLY A 258 13.51 -19.70 -8.34
N ALA A 259 14.00 -18.58 -7.77
CA ALA A 259 13.27 -17.31 -7.80
C ALA A 259 13.41 -16.60 -9.16
N GLY A 260 14.55 -16.77 -9.84
CA GLY A 260 14.86 -16.22 -11.14
C GLY A 260 16.37 -16.24 -11.40
N GLY A 261 16.75 -16.02 -12.66
CA GLY A 261 18.15 -16.05 -13.08
C GLY A 261 18.32 -15.61 -14.52
N PHE A 262 19.56 -15.63 -15.02
CA PHE A 262 19.86 -15.25 -16.39
C PHE A 262 20.01 -16.51 -17.26
N ALA A 263 19.32 -16.55 -18.39
CA ALA A 263 19.43 -17.60 -19.41
C ALA A 263 20.14 -17.07 -20.65
N SER A 264 21.06 -17.86 -21.22
CA SER A 264 21.65 -17.53 -22.51
C SER A 264 20.66 -17.78 -23.65
N LEU A 265 20.90 -17.15 -24.81
CA LEU A 265 20.09 -17.39 -26.01
C LEU A 265 20.06 -18.88 -26.40
N GLU A 266 21.20 -19.56 -26.25
CA GLU A 266 21.32 -21.00 -26.56
C GLU A 266 20.45 -21.83 -25.61
N ALA A 267 20.45 -21.49 -24.31
CA ALA A 267 19.63 -22.17 -23.32
C ALA A 267 18.13 -22.01 -23.63
N ILE A 268 17.68 -20.78 -23.98
CA ILE A 268 16.30 -20.48 -24.36
C ILE A 268 15.89 -21.25 -25.61
N VAL A 269 16.73 -21.21 -26.65
CA VAL A 269 16.45 -21.95 -27.92
C VAL A 269 16.45 -23.47 -27.72
N LYS A 270 17.32 -23.98 -26.84
CA LYS A 270 17.36 -25.43 -26.50
C LYS A 270 16.14 -25.84 -25.66
N LEU A 271 15.68 -25.00 -24.75
CA LEU A 271 14.52 -25.25 -23.88
C LEU A 271 13.23 -25.41 -24.68
N ARG A 272 13.09 -24.68 -25.80
CA ARG A 272 11.94 -24.68 -26.69
C ARG A 272 10.60 -24.54 -25.96
N PRO A 273 10.37 -23.47 -25.19
CA PRO A 273 9.02 -23.17 -24.69
C PRO A 273 8.07 -22.94 -25.88
N ASP A 274 6.78 -23.15 -25.67
CA ASP A 274 5.77 -22.89 -26.70
C ASP A 274 5.68 -21.39 -27.00
N PHE A 275 5.73 -20.58 -25.94
CA PHE A 275 5.71 -19.11 -25.99
C PHE A 275 6.75 -18.50 -25.04
N ILE A 276 7.20 -17.28 -25.37
CA ILE A 276 7.87 -16.40 -24.40
C ILE A 276 6.89 -15.33 -23.94
N LEU A 277 6.92 -15.02 -22.65
CA LEU A 277 6.19 -13.90 -22.07
C LEU A 277 7.15 -12.74 -21.88
N VAL A 278 6.84 -11.59 -22.48
CA VAL A 278 7.66 -10.38 -22.46
C VAL A 278 6.84 -9.20 -21.96
N SER A 279 7.50 -8.21 -21.34
CA SER A 279 6.82 -7.02 -20.83
C SER A 279 6.37 -6.04 -21.90
N GLU A 280 6.95 -6.15 -23.10
CA GLU A 280 6.68 -5.24 -24.23
C GLU A 280 6.90 -5.86 -25.59
N ALA A 281 6.17 -5.32 -26.56
CA ALA A 281 6.27 -5.70 -27.96
C ALA A 281 7.12 -4.72 -28.80
N GLY A 282 7.83 -3.77 -28.20
CA GLY A 282 8.48 -2.69 -28.93
C GLY A 282 9.66 -3.11 -29.81
N ASP A 283 9.82 -2.45 -30.93
CA ASP A 283 10.78 -2.76 -32.01
C ASP A 283 12.14 -2.06 -31.82
N ARG A 284 12.31 -1.22 -30.79
CA ARG A 284 13.53 -0.45 -30.56
C ARG A 284 14.20 -0.83 -29.25
N ALA A 285 15.49 -1.09 -29.33
CA ALA A 285 16.32 -1.23 -28.16
C ALA A 285 16.67 0.16 -27.62
N GLU A 286 16.16 0.48 -26.44
CA GLU A 286 16.55 1.70 -25.72
C GLU A 286 17.92 1.53 -25.05
N ASP A 287 18.30 0.28 -24.78
CA ASP A 287 19.58 -0.11 -24.20
C ASP A 287 19.95 -1.57 -24.53
N ASP A 288 21.17 -1.98 -24.13
CA ASP A 288 21.69 -3.33 -24.32
C ASP A 288 20.81 -4.43 -23.67
N GLY A 289 20.10 -4.10 -22.61
CA GLY A 289 19.24 -5.05 -21.93
C GLY A 289 18.02 -5.43 -22.78
N ARG A 290 17.46 -4.46 -23.50
CA ARG A 290 16.36 -4.67 -24.43
C ARG A 290 16.81 -5.27 -25.75
N ALA A 291 18.05 -4.96 -26.18
CA ALA A 291 18.65 -5.55 -27.38
C ALA A 291 18.67 -7.09 -27.34
N PHE A 292 18.74 -7.69 -26.15
CA PHE A 292 18.61 -9.14 -25.98
C PHE A 292 17.29 -9.68 -26.53
N LEU A 293 16.16 -9.03 -26.21
CA LEU A 293 14.81 -9.45 -26.64
C LEU A 293 14.59 -9.24 -28.15
N LEU A 294 15.38 -8.37 -28.79
CA LEU A 294 15.36 -8.07 -30.22
C LEU A 294 16.44 -8.84 -31.00
N HIS A 295 17.17 -9.75 -30.34
CA HIS A 295 18.23 -10.49 -31.02
C HIS A 295 17.65 -11.34 -32.17
N PRO A 296 18.26 -11.31 -33.39
CA PRO A 296 17.72 -12.01 -34.56
C PRO A 296 17.47 -13.51 -34.37
N ALA A 297 18.30 -14.18 -33.56
CA ALA A 297 18.07 -15.59 -33.23
C ALA A 297 16.78 -15.76 -32.43
N LEU A 298 16.50 -14.86 -31.44
CA LEU A 298 15.28 -14.94 -30.67
C LEU A 298 14.04 -14.64 -31.52
N GLU A 299 14.14 -13.63 -32.41
CA GLU A 299 13.08 -13.28 -33.36
C GLU A 299 12.72 -14.45 -34.32
N ARG A 300 13.74 -15.18 -34.76
CA ARG A 300 13.55 -16.34 -35.65
C ARG A 300 12.78 -17.47 -34.98
N PHE A 301 13.03 -17.74 -33.68
CA PHE A 301 12.38 -18.86 -32.96
C PHE A 301 11.08 -18.42 -32.30
N TYR A 302 11.00 -17.13 -31.88
CA TYR A 302 9.86 -16.53 -31.19
C TYR A 302 9.43 -15.22 -31.87
N PRO A 303 8.85 -15.32 -33.09
CA PRO A 303 8.23 -14.18 -33.76
C PRO A 303 7.04 -13.67 -32.93
N GLN A 304 6.42 -12.56 -33.33
CA GLN A 304 5.31 -11.94 -32.61
C GLN A 304 4.14 -12.91 -32.32
N SER A 305 3.93 -13.90 -33.21
CA SER A 305 2.93 -14.96 -33.01
C SER A 305 3.27 -15.95 -31.90
N LYS A 306 4.48 -15.92 -31.35
CA LYS A 306 4.93 -16.73 -30.20
C LYS A 306 5.32 -15.90 -29.00
N ARG A 307 4.98 -14.62 -28.98
CA ARG A 307 5.23 -13.71 -27.85
C ARG A 307 3.91 -13.32 -27.20
N ILE A 308 3.77 -13.62 -25.92
CA ILE A 308 2.72 -13.13 -25.05
C ILE A 308 3.24 -11.81 -24.47
N VAL A 309 2.47 -10.72 -24.65
CA VAL A 309 2.89 -9.38 -24.17
C VAL A 309 2.09 -9.03 -22.92
N LEU A 310 2.77 -8.97 -21.80
CA LEU A 310 2.18 -8.63 -20.51
C LEU A 310 2.94 -7.42 -19.92
N PRO A 311 2.35 -6.20 -19.95
CA PRO A 311 3.02 -5.00 -19.49
C PRO A 311 3.55 -5.10 -18.06
N GLU A 312 4.79 -4.65 -17.83
CA GLU A 312 5.49 -4.75 -16.54
C GLU A 312 4.67 -4.17 -15.39
N ARG A 313 3.98 -3.04 -15.60
CA ARG A 313 3.11 -2.43 -14.58
C ARG A 313 2.01 -3.34 -14.04
N LEU A 314 1.69 -4.44 -14.73
CA LEU A 314 0.69 -5.42 -14.28
C LEU A 314 1.27 -6.53 -13.42
N THR A 315 2.60 -6.72 -13.42
CA THR A 315 3.25 -7.87 -12.76
C THR A 315 4.42 -7.49 -11.85
N VAL A 316 4.92 -6.26 -11.93
CA VAL A 316 6.02 -5.78 -11.07
C VAL A 316 5.64 -5.79 -9.59
N CYS A 317 4.35 -5.64 -9.29
CA CYS A 317 3.79 -5.69 -7.93
C CYS A 317 2.74 -6.79 -7.80
N GLY A 318 2.61 -7.35 -6.59
CA GLY A 318 1.47 -8.17 -6.22
C GLY A 318 0.35 -7.31 -5.64
N GLY A 319 -0.82 -7.34 -6.28
CA GLY A 319 -1.96 -6.55 -5.83
C GLY A 319 -3.17 -6.70 -6.76
N VAL A 320 -4.10 -5.76 -6.65
CA VAL A 320 -5.38 -5.79 -7.37
C VAL A 320 -5.24 -5.80 -8.91
N MET A 321 -4.11 -5.27 -9.44
CA MET A 321 -3.81 -5.26 -10.87
C MET A 321 -3.59 -6.64 -11.48
N LEU A 322 -3.41 -7.68 -10.67
CA LEU A 322 -3.22 -9.04 -11.19
C LEU A 322 -4.48 -9.61 -11.84
N ALA A 323 -5.66 -9.10 -11.52
CA ALA A 323 -6.86 -9.42 -12.29
C ALA A 323 -6.74 -8.92 -13.74
N ASP A 324 -6.30 -7.67 -13.95
CA ASP A 324 -6.08 -7.11 -15.28
C ASP A 324 -4.92 -7.84 -16.00
N ALA A 325 -3.91 -8.30 -15.23
CA ALA A 325 -2.83 -9.11 -15.78
C ALA A 325 -3.33 -10.45 -16.34
N LEU A 326 -4.26 -11.12 -15.64
CA LEU A 326 -4.87 -12.38 -16.07
C LEU A 326 -5.79 -12.17 -17.27
N ASP A 327 -6.57 -11.12 -17.29
CA ASP A 327 -7.40 -10.77 -18.45
C ASP A 327 -6.51 -10.54 -19.68
N ARG A 328 -5.45 -9.74 -19.53
CA ARG A 328 -4.48 -9.51 -20.60
C ARG A 328 -3.75 -10.78 -21.04
N LEU A 329 -3.35 -11.63 -20.11
CA LEU A 329 -2.74 -12.92 -20.40
C LEU A 329 -3.68 -13.81 -21.23
N THR A 330 -4.96 -13.81 -20.89
CA THR A 330 -6.00 -14.57 -21.60
C THR A 330 -6.19 -14.07 -23.04
N GLU A 331 -6.29 -12.76 -23.23
CA GLU A 331 -6.37 -12.13 -24.56
C GLU A 331 -5.15 -12.47 -25.42
N GLU A 332 -3.96 -12.32 -24.85
CA GLU A 332 -2.70 -12.62 -25.55
C GLU A 332 -2.57 -14.11 -25.89
N LEU A 333 -2.97 -15.00 -24.97
CA LEU A 333 -3.00 -16.43 -25.25
C LEU A 333 -3.92 -16.78 -26.43
N GLN A 334 -5.12 -16.21 -26.45
CA GLN A 334 -6.04 -16.36 -27.58
C GLN A 334 -5.43 -15.85 -28.89
N ARG A 335 -4.77 -14.70 -28.88
CA ARG A 335 -4.11 -14.11 -30.04
C ARG A 335 -3.00 -15.01 -30.62
N VAL A 336 -2.19 -15.62 -29.76
CA VAL A 336 -1.05 -16.48 -30.23
C VAL A 336 -1.43 -17.92 -30.56
N THR A 337 -2.66 -18.33 -30.23
CA THR A 337 -3.16 -19.70 -30.47
C THR A 337 -4.16 -19.78 -31.62
N GLN A 338 -4.59 -18.67 -32.19
CA GLN A 338 -5.38 -18.58 -33.43
C GLN A 338 -4.46 -18.66 -34.66
#